data_e299c7f35cadbca3d68d3993aa72c4ed
#
_entry.id   e299c7f35cadbca3d68d3993aa72c4ed
#
_cell.length_a   1.000
_cell.length_b   1.000
_cell.length_c   1.000
_cell.angle_alpha   90.00
_cell.angle_beta   90.00
_cell.angle_gamma   90.00
#
_symmetry.space_group_name_H-M   'P 1'
#
loop_
_entity.id
_entity.type
_entity.pdbx_description
1 polymer ?
#
loop_
_entity_poly.entity_id
_entity_poly.type
_entity_poly.pdbx_seq_one_letter_code
_entity_poly.pdbx_strand_id
1 'polypeptide(L)'
;FEQYPSNDITEGNFYKTDDDFNQGVVSCYAKLKTMMSFHLTEIGYRSDENILESMAVSTQDRYDIDNFIETASNGILSDIWDAWYNGIYRCNDVLDHMNGVQIPNYNKYRGECLFMRSWWYFNLYRTFGVVPIARTVVPPAAAKLIPRCTEEEMYSLLTEDLAEAARLLPDTRNAEKARVTGIAAYTLLAKVYLT
;
A
#
# COMPACT_ATOMS: atom_id res chain seq x y z
N PHE A 1 15.80 12.95 31.30
CA PHE A 1 16.77 12.18 30.48
C PHE A 1 16.14 10.83 30.18
N GLU A 2 15.51 10.68 29.01
CA GLU A 2 15.12 9.38 28.50
C GLU A 2 16.38 8.70 27.96
N GLN A 3 16.95 7.77 28.72
CA GLN A 3 18.00 6.86 28.25
C GLN A 3 17.31 5.72 27.51
N TYR A 4 17.28 5.80 26.20
CA TYR A 4 16.98 4.61 25.39
C TYR A 4 18.20 3.67 25.40
N PRO A 5 18.01 2.34 25.58
CA PRO A 5 19.09 1.38 25.45
C PRO A 5 19.74 1.54 24.06
N SER A 6 21.06 1.63 23.99
CA SER A 6 21.80 1.91 22.76
C SER A 6 21.71 0.80 21.71
N ASN A 7 21.11 -0.35 22.03
CA ASN A 7 20.96 -1.53 21.18
C ASN A 7 19.51 -1.86 20.80
N ASP A 8 18.49 -1.16 21.34
CA ASP A 8 17.11 -1.40 20.93
C ASP A 8 16.72 -0.46 19.80
N ILE A 9 16.10 -1.01 18.76
CA ILE A 9 15.52 -0.24 17.66
C ILE A 9 14.32 0.52 18.21
N THR A 10 14.46 1.84 18.37
CA THR A 10 13.39 2.76 18.78
C THR A 10 13.07 3.71 17.63
N GLU A 11 11.88 4.30 17.60
CA GLU A 11 11.51 5.33 16.59
C GLU A 11 12.56 6.45 16.47
N GLY A 12 13.22 6.83 17.58
CA GLY A 12 14.26 7.86 17.58
C GLY A 12 15.63 7.40 17.05
N ASN A 13 15.86 6.08 16.91
CA ASN A 13 17.14 5.51 16.49
C ASN A 13 17.11 4.91 15.08
N PHE A 14 15.95 4.63 14.54
CA PHE A 14 15.77 4.08 13.20
C PHE A 14 15.83 5.20 12.13
N TYR A 15 15.99 4.86 10.87
CA TYR A 15 16.10 5.77 9.73
C TYR A 15 17.31 6.72 9.77
N LYS A 16 18.49 6.23 10.14
CA LYS A 16 19.75 7.00 10.12
C LYS A 16 20.69 6.61 8.99
N THR A 17 20.69 5.37 8.59
CA THR A 17 21.58 4.81 7.58
C THR A 17 20.82 4.33 6.35
N ASP A 18 21.53 4.15 5.23
CA ASP A 18 20.95 3.57 4.01
C ASP A 18 20.32 2.19 4.26
N ASP A 19 20.94 1.38 5.14
CA ASP A 19 20.41 0.06 5.50
C ASP A 19 19.11 0.14 6.32
N ASP A 20 18.97 1.11 7.21
CA ASP A 20 17.72 1.33 7.95
C ASP A 20 16.57 1.65 6.99
N PHE A 21 16.81 2.54 6.02
CA PHE A 21 15.82 2.84 4.98
C PHE A 21 15.51 1.63 4.11
N ASN A 22 16.52 0.82 3.78
CA ASN A 22 16.31 -0.43 3.07
C ASN A 22 15.41 -1.39 3.84
N GLN A 23 15.62 -1.54 5.15
CA GLN A 23 14.78 -2.37 6.02
C GLN A 23 13.34 -1.83 6.10
N GLY A 24 13.16 -0.51 6.19
CA GLY A 24 11.87 0.15 6.13
C GLY A 24 11.12 -0.19 4.83
N VAL A 25 11.79 -0.05 3.69
CA VAL A 25 11.23 -0.41 2.37
C VAL A 25 10.90 -1.90 2.28
N VAL A 26 11.77 -2.79 2.76
CA VAL A 26 11.51 -4.24 2.81
C VAL A 26 10.25 -4.53 3.64
N SER A 27 10.02 -3.79 4.72
CA SER A 27 8.79 -3.92 5.51
C SER A 27 7.53 -3.58 4.73
N CYS A 28 7.60 -2.62 3.78
CA CYS A 28 6.50 -2.30 2.86
C CYS A 28 6.25 -3.45 1.89
N TYR A 29 7.30 -4.03 1.30
CA TYR A 29 7.19 -5.21 0.43
C TYR A 29 6.59 -6.42 1.16
N ALA A 30 6.93 -6.63 2.44
CA ALA A 30 6.39 -7.74 3.22
C ALA A 30 4.86 -7.70 3.32
N LYS A 31 4.25 -6.50 3.31
CA LYS A 31 2.78 -6.35 3.30
C LYS A 31 2.14 -6.76 1.97
N LEU A 32 2.84 -6.60 0.85
CA LEU A 32 2.34 -7.05 -0.46
C LEU A 32 2.13 -8.56 -0.50
N LYS A 33 2.92 -9.35 0.25
CA LYS A 33 2.76 -10.81 0.30
C LYS A 33 1.36 -11.20 0.80
N THR A 34 0.88 -10.60 1.88
CA THR A 34 -0.46 -10.88 2.42
C THR A 34 -1.55 -10.46 1.43
N MET A 35 -1.40 -9.28 0.83
CA MET A 35 -2.33 -8.80 -0.19
C MET A 35 -2.43 -9.77 -1.38
N MET A 36 -1.30 -10.15 -1.95
CA MET A 36 -1.26 -11.00 -3.16
C MET A 36 -1.78 -12.42 -2.91
N SER A 37 -1.52 -12.98 -1.72
CA SER A 37 -1.83 -14.38 -1.43
C SER A 37 -3.24 -14.60 -0.88
N PHE A 38 -3.87 -13.58 -0.31
CA PHE A 38 -5.16 -13.72 0.35
C PHE A 38 -6.18 -12.70 -0.15
N HIS A 39 -5.92 -11.40 0.05
CA HIS A 39 -6.93 -10.37 -0.18
C HIS A 39 -7.38 -10.25 -1.64
N LEU A 40 -6.45 -10.38 -2.60
CA LEU A 40 -6.83 -10.36 -4.02
C LEU A 40 -7.61 -11.61 -4.43
N THR A 41 -7.37 -12.75 -3.78
CA THR A 41 -8.16 -13.96 -4.00
C THR A 41 -9.59 -13.79 -3.46
N GLU A 42 -9.73 -13.26 -2.25
CA GLU A 42 -11.05 -13.04 -1.64
C GLU A 42 -11.90 -12.04 -2.45
N ILE A 43 -11.28 -10.95 -2.95
CA ILE A 43 -11.96 -10.00 -3.84
C ILE A 43 -12.25 -10.62 -5.22
N GLY A 44 -11.46 -11.60 -5.63
CA GLY A 44 -11.65 -12.33 -6.88
C GLY A 44 -13.00 -13.05 -6.97
N TYR A 45 -13.66 -13.32 -5.84
CA TYR A 45 -15.03 -13.85 -5.84
C TYR A 45 -16.08 -12.87 -6.40
N ARG A 46 -15.74 -11.60 -6.57
CA ARG A 46 -16.58 -10.63 -7.30
C ARG A 46 -16.45 -10.71 -8.81
N SER A 47 -15.93 -11.80 -9.35
CA SER A 47 -15.75 -11.97 -10.78
C SER A 47 -16.48 -13.21 -11.28
N ASP A 48 -16.87 -13.21 -12.55
CA ASP A 48 -17.52 -14.34 -13.23
C ASP A 48 -16.60 -15.58 -13.34
N GLU A 49 -15.31 -15.42 -13.05
CA GLU A 49 -14.31 -16.49 -13.16
C GLU A 49 -14.21 -17.35 -11.89
N ASN A 50 -14.72 -16.86 -10.76
CA ASN A 50 -14.67 -17.54 -9.48
C ASN A 50 -16.09 -17.68 -8.93
N ILE A 51 -16.47 -18.89 -8.53
CA ILE A 51 -17.76 -19.21 -7.89
C ILE A 51 -17.50 -20.04 -6.64
N LEU A 52 -18.18 -19.70 -5.55
CA LEU A 52 -18.23 -20.57 -4.38
C LEU A 52 -19.17 -21.74 -4.63
N GLU A 53 -18.61 -22.96 -4.75
CA GLU A 53 -19.40 -24.17 -5.02
C GLU A 53 -20.43 -24.48 -3.93
N SER A 54 -20.18 -24.09 -2.67
CA SER A 54 -21.07 -24.41 -1.57
C SER A 54 -20.79 -23.58 -0.31
N MET A 55 -21.83 -23.12 0.35
CA MET A 55 -21.78 -22.57 1.70
C MET A 55 -21.19 -23.54 2.75
N ALA A 56 -21.23 -24.83 2.51
CA ALA A 56 -20.70 -25.83 3.45
C ALA A 56 -19.17 -25.78 3.61
N VAL A 57 -18.45 -25.22 2.63
CA VAL A 57 -16.98 -25.10 2.62
C VAL A 57 -16.50 -23.65 2.71
N SER A 58 -17.40 -22.72 2.87
CA SER A 58 -17.11 -21.28 2.91
C SER A 58 -17.71 -20.61 4.13
N THR A 59 -17.19 -19.42 4.44
CA THR A 59 -17.78 -18.53 5.43
C THR A 59 -18.91 -17.70 4.82
N GLN A 60 -19.83 -17.22 5.66
CA GLN A 60 -20.89 -16.31 5.23
C GLN A 60 -20.31 -15.07 4.52
N ASP A 61 -19.20 -14.55 5.03
CA ASP A 61 -18.51 -13.37 4.46
C ASP A 61 -18.08 -13.58 3.00
N ARG A 62 -17.58 -14.77 2.65
CA ARG A 62 -17.23 -15.12 1.26
C ARG A 62 -18.45 -15.23 0.37
N TYR A 63 -19.49 -15.88 0.88
CA TYR A 63 -20.76 -16.01 0.16
C TYR A 63 -21.36 -14.63 -0.14
N ASP A 64 -21.31 -13.73 0.81
CA ASP A 64 -21.81 -12.37 0.65
C ASP A 64 -21.04 -11.62 -0.44
N ILE A 65 -19.69 -11.76 -0.47
CA ILE A 65 -18.85 -11.16 -1.50
C ILE A 65 -19.13 -11.74 -2.88
N ASP A 66 -19.28 -13.05 -3.00
CA ASP A 66 -19.57 -13.76 -4.26
C ASP A 66 -20.92 -13.33 -4.85
N ASN A 67 -21.91 -13.11 -4.01
CA ASN A 67 -23.26 -12.74 -4.40
C ASN A 67 -23.53 -11.23 -4.41
N PHE A 68 -22.53 -10.38 -4.15
CA PHE A 68 -22.66 -8.91 -4.11
C PHE A 68 -23.70 -8.40 -3.08
N ILE A 69 -23.84 -9.10 -1.94
CA ILE A 69 -24.74 -8.75 -0.84
C ILE A 69 -23.99 -8.41 0.44
N GLU A 70 -22.68 -8.23 0.36
CA GLU A 70 -21.83 -7.89 1.48
C GLU A 70 -22.23 -6.56 2.11
N THR A 71 -22.10 -6.48 3.42
CA THR A 71 -22.37 -5.29 4.22
C THR A 71 -21.09 -4.74 4.84
N ALA A 72 -21.18 -3.56 5.45
CA ALA A 72 -20.04 -2.96 6.18
C ALA A 72 -19.55 -3.80 7.37
N SER A 73 -20.30 -4.81 7.81
CA SER A 73 -19.92 -5.74 8.87
C SER A 73 -19.18 -7.00 8.35
N ASN A 74 -18.95 -7.13 7.05
CA ASN A 74 -18.21 -8.24 6.47
C ASN A 74 -16.76 -8.24 6.99
N GLY A 75 -16.38 -9.33 7.67
CA GLY A 75 -15.08 -9.44 8.32
C GLY A 75 -13.92 -9.43 7.34
N ILE A 76 -14.07 -10.07 6.17
CA ILE A 76 -13.03 -10.10 5.12
C ILE A 76 -12.75 -8.70 4.58
N LEU A 77 -13.79 -7.91 4.32
CA LEU A 77 -13.62 -6.53 3.85
C LEU A 77 -12.98 -5.64 4.93
N SER A 78 -13.31 -5.85 6.20
CA SER A 78 -12.65 -5.16 7.31
C SER A 78 -11.16 -5.51 7.38
N ASP A 79 -10.79 -6.78 7.29
CA ASP A 79 -9.40 -7.23 7.31
C ASP A 79 -8.60 -6.66 6.13
N ILE A 80 -9.21 -6.61 4.94
CA ILE A 80 -8.63 -6.02 3.74
C ILE A 80 -8.36 -4.53 3.96
N TRP A 81 -9.34 -3.80 4.44
CA TRP A 81 -9.22 -2.37 4.75
C TRP A 81 -8.06 -2.09 5.69
N ASP A 82 -8.02 -2.77 6.83
CA ASP A 82 -6.99 -2.57 7.85
C ASP A 82 -5.59 -2.94 7.33
N ALA A 83 -5.47 -4.05 6.63
CA ALA A 83 -4.19 -4.50 6.09
C ALA A 83 -3.64 -3.54 5.01
N TRP A 84 -4.51 -3.02 4.13
CA TRP A 84 -4.07 -2.13 3.06
C TRP A 84 -3.72 -0.73 3.58
N TYR A 85 -4.46 -0.19 4.54
CA TYR A 85 -4.07 1.03 5.23
C TYR A 85 -2.80 0.87 6.05
N ASN A 86 -2.54 -0.30 6.63
CA ASN A 86 -1.26 -0.59 7.27
C ASN A 86 -0.10 -0.58 6.26
N GLY A 87 -0.32 -1.06 5.03
CA GLY A 87 0.64 -0.93 3.93
C GLY A 87 0.95 0.53 3.58
N ILE A 88 -0.08 1.37 3.47
CA ILE A 88 0.04 2.81 3.23
C ILE A 88 0.81 3.50 4.37
N TYR A 89 0.44 3.18 5.62
CA TYR A 89 1.12 3.71 6.80
C TYR A 89 2.64 3.46 6.75
N ARG A 90 3.06 2.23 6.43
CA ARG A 90 4.50 1.89 6.32
C ARG A 90 5.20 2.65 5.20
N CYS A 91 4.53 2.84 4.06
CA CYS A 91 5.09 3.65 2.98
C CYS A 91 5.24 5.12 3.41
N ASN A 92 4.23 5.67 4.07
CA ASN A 92 4.27 7.03 4.59
C ASN A 92 5.37 7.19 5.65
N ASP A 93 5.54 6.22 6.55
CA ASP A 93 6.57 6.24 7.58
C ASP A 93 7.98 6.37 6.97
N VAL A 94 8.28 5.56 5.97
CA VAL A 94 9.56 5.68 5.24
C VAL A 94 9.67 7.04 4.55
N LEU A 95 8.64 7.50 3.85
CA LEU A 95 8.64 8.75 3.09
C LEU A 95 8.80 9.98 3.99
N ASP A 96 8.15 9.99 5.16
CA ASP A 96 8.24 11.08 6.13
C ASP A 96 9.67 11.20 6.70
N HIS A 97 10.32 10.08 7.00
CA HIS A 97 11.70 10.04 7.49
C HIS A 97 12.73 10.33 6.40
N MET A 98 12.38 10.28 5.13
CA MET A 98 13.27 10.65 4.02
C MET A 98 13.46 12.16 3.87
N ASN A 99 12.66 12.99 4.51
CA ASN A 99 12.74 14.44 4.36
C ASN A 99 14.06 14.99 4.93
N GLY A 100 14.87 15.59 4.05
CA GLY A 100 16.15 16.20 4.43
C GLY A 100 17.31 15.23 4.64
N VAL A 101 17.11 13.93 4.39
CA VAL A 101 18.15 12.89 4.53
C VAL A 101 18.92 12.73 3.21
N GLN A 102 20.24 12.55 3.31
CA GLN A 102 21.10 12.24 2.17
C GLN A 102 21.67 10.82 2.34
N ILE A 103 21.14 9.89 1.54
CA ILE A 103 21.56 8.48 1.50
C ILE A 103 21.79 8.06 0.05
N PRO A 104 22.69 7.08 -0.21
CA PRO A 104 23.03 6.66 -1.57
C PRO A 104 21.83 6.21 -2.41
N ASN A 105 20.90 5.47 -1.82
CA ASN A 105 19.74 4.89 -2.51
C ASN A 105 18.44 5.69 -2.33
N TYR A 106 18.52 6.99 -2.01
CA TYR A 106 17.37 7.85 -1.77
C TYR A 106 16.28 7.72 -2.85
N ASN A 107 16.65 7.94 -4.11
CA ASN A 107 15.71 7.91 -5.24
C ASN A 107 15.04 6.54 -5.40
N LYS A 108 15.81 5.47 -5.23
CA LYS A 108 15.30 4.10 -5.30
C LYS A 108 14.25 3.85 -4.22
N TYR A 109 14.57 4.12 -2.96
CA TYR A 109 13.67 3.87 -1.85
C TYR A 109 12.41 4.73 -1.90
N ARG A 110 12.57 6.01 -2.26
CA ARG A 110 11.44 6.91 -2.47
C ARG A 110 10.52 6.42 -3.59
N GLY A 111 11.06 6.08 -4.74
CA GLY A 111 10.29 5.57 -5.87
C GLY A 111 9.54 4.28 -5.54
N GLU A 112 10.17 3.35 -4.81
CA GLU A 112 9.55 2.11 -4.38
C GLU A 112 8.38 2.36 -3.41
N CYS A 113 8.54 3.26 -2.43
CA CYS A 113 7.46 3.60 -1.49
C CYS A 113 6.30 4.31 -2.18
N LEU A 114 6.56 5.25 -3.10
CA LEU A 114 5.52 5.93 -3.89
C LEU A 114 4.73 4.94 -4.75
N PHE A 115 5.42 4.02 -5.42
CA PHE A 115 4.75 2.96 -6.18
C PHE A 115 3.87 2.09 -5.30
N MET A 116 4.38 1.60 -4.16
CA MET A 116 3.61 0.73 -3.26
C MET A 116 2.44 1.46 -2.64
N ARG A 117 2.59 2.72 -2.26
CA ARG A 117 1.49 3.56 -1.75
C ARG A 117 0.38 3.70 -2.79
N SER A 118 0.74 4.00 -4.02
CA SER A 118 -0.21 4.07 -5.14
C SER A 118 -0.87 2.73 -5.43
N TRP A 119 -0.15 1.63 -5.34
CA TRP A 119 -0.70 0.28 -5.48
C TRP A 119 -1.80 0.00 -4.45
N TRP A 120 -1.56 0.36 -3.17
CA TRP A 120 -2.54 0.21 -2.10
C TRP A 120 -3.78 1.08 -2.35
N TYR A 121 -3.61 2.36 -2.64
CA TYR A 121 -4.72 3.27 -2.91
C TYR A 121 -5.51 2.89 -4.16
N PHE A 122 -4.86 2.45 -5.21
CA PHE A 122 -5.54 2.00 -6.42
C PHE A 122 -6.44 0.79 -6.16
N ASN A 123 -5.98 -0.17 -5.36
CA ASN A 123 -6.81 -1.31 -5.01
C ASN A 123 -7.91 -0.94 -4.01
N LEU A 124 -7.66 -0.07 -3.03
CA LEU A 124 -8.71 0.49 -2.16
C LEU A 124 -9.80 1.18 -2.98
N TYR A 125 -9.41 2.03 -3.93
CA TYR A 125 -10.35 2.74 -4.79
C TYR A 125 -11.20 1.78 -5.63
N ARG A 126 -10.59 0.77 -6.22
CA ARG A 126 -11.32 -0.24 -7.03
C ARG A 126 -12.26 -1.12 -6.19
N THR A 127 -11.98 -1.29 -4.92
CA THR A 127 -12.77 -2.15 -4.02
C THR A 127 -13.86 -1.38 -3.28
N PHE A 128 -13.54 -0.19 -2.78
CA PHE A 128 -14.41 0.58 -1.88
C PHE A 128 -14.87 1.92 -2.45
N GLY A 129 -14.44 2.29 -3.67
CA GLY A 129 -14.65 3.63 -4.22
C GLY A 129 -13.73 4.65 -3.54
N VAL A 130 -14.19 5.89 -3.42
CA VAL A 130 -13.43 6.96 -2.76
C VAL A 130 -13.24 6.68 -1.27
N VAL A 131 -12.01 6.78 -0.81
CA VAL A 131 -11.57 6.48 0.56
C VAL A 131 -10.80 7.66 1.16
N PRO A 132 -10.58 7.73 2.47
CA PRO A 132 -9.71 8.73 3.08
C PRO A 132 -8.26 8.65 2.55
N ILE A 133 -7.65 9.79 2.25
CA ILE A 133 -6.25 9.88 1.82
C ILE A 133 -5.38 10.39 2.97
N ALA A 134 -4.31 9.65 3.28
CA ALA A 134 -3.23 10.06 4.15
C ALA A 134 -1.91 10.02 3.36
N ARG A 135 -1.28 11.19 3.12
CA ARG A 135 0.02 11.29 2.42
C ARG A 135 1.21 11.22 3.38
N THR A 136 0.96 11.28 4.67
CA THR A 136 1.93 11.25 5.77
C THR A 136 1.46 10.30 6.86
N VAL A 137 2.30 10.02 7.83
CA VAL A 137 1.89 9.28 9.04
C VAL A 137 0.85 10.08 9.81
N VAL A 138 -0.28 9.44 10.08
CA VAL A 138 -1.39 10.05 10.82
C VAL A 138 -1.67 9.25 12.09
N PRO A 139 -1.69 9.91 13.26
CA PRO A 139 -2.07 9.26 14.52
C PRO A 139 -3.49 8.68 14.46
N PRO A 140 -3.77 7.55 15.14
CA PRO A 140 -5.08 6.87 15.04
C PRO A 140 -6.28 7.76 15.39
N ALA A 141 -6.11 8.69 16.32
CA ALA A 141 -7.18 9.64 16.69
C ALA A 141 -7.51 10.61 15.56
N ALA A 142 -6.50 11.11 14.84
CA ALA A 142 -6.67 12.02 13.72
C ALA A 142 -7.12 11.28 12.45
N ALA A 143 -6.70 10.03 12.25
CA ALA A 143 -7.10 9.21 11.09
C ALA A 143 -8.62 9.05 10.98
N LYS A 144 -9.32 8.94 12.11
CA LYS A 144 -10.79 8.85 12.16
C LYS A 144 -11.53 10.11 11.71
N LEU A 145 -10.83 11.23 11.64
CA LEU A 145 -11.38 12.52 11.25
C LEU A 145 -11.13 12.88 9.79
N ILE A 146 -10.35 12.08 9.08
CA ILE A 146 -10.07 12.31 7.66
C ILE A 146 -11.31 11.94 6.85
N PRO A 147 -11.91 12.88 6.11
CA PRO A 147 -13.05 12.59 5.26
C PRO A 147 -12.64 11.72 4.07
N ARG A 148 -13.62 11.11 3.41
CA ARG A 148 -13.40 10.51 2.09
C ARG A 148 -12.96 11.58 1.10
N CYS A 149 -12.01 11.24 0.26
CA CYS A 149 -11.56 12.13 -0.81
C CYS A 149 -12.60 12.26 -1.93
N THR A 150 -12.37 13.19 -2.84
CA THR A 150 -13.03 13.21 -4.15
C THR A 150 -12.31 12.26 -5.11
N GLU A 151 -12.95 11.91 -6.23
CA GLU A 151 -12.31 11.14 -7.30
C GLU A 151 -11.09 11.88 -7.85
N GLU A 152 -11.20 13.19 -8.06
CA GLU A 152 -10.13 14.04 -8.54
C GLU A 152 -8.90 14.00 -7.60
N GLU A 153 -9.11 14.07 -6.29
CA GLU A 153 -8.04 13.97 -5.30
C GLU A 153 -7.37 12.58 -5.31
N MET A 154 -8.14 11.51 -5.51
CA MET A 154 -7.61 10.16 -5.64
C MET A 154 -6.76 10.01 -6.90
N TYR A 155 -7.27 10.46 -8.06
CA TYR A 155 -6.51 10.42 -9.31
C TYR A 155 -5.27 11.31 -9.27
N SER A 156 -5.33 12.48 -8.65
CA SER A 156 -4.16 13.36 -8.43
C SER A 156 -3.09 12.64 -7.62
N LEU A 157 -3.46 12.01 -6.49
CA LEU A 157 -2.52 11.22 -5.69
C LEU A 157 -1.85 10.12 -6.52
N LEU A 158 -2.65 9.31 -7.21
CA LEU A 158 -2.15 8.15 -7.96
C LEU A 158 -1.23 8.57 -9.10
N THR A 159 -1.62 9.59 -9.87
CA THR A 159 -0.84 10.05 -11.02
C THR A 159 0.44 10.75 -10.61
N GLU A 160 0.41 11.59 -9.57
CA GLU A 160 1.60 12.26 -9.03
C GLU A 160 2.62 11.25 -8.50
N ASP A 161 2.19 10.34 -7.61
CA ASP A 161 3.07 9.36 -7.01
C ASP A 161 3.67 8.41 -8.05
N LEU A 162 2.86 7.91 -9.01
CA LEU A 162 3.34 6.98 -10.02
C LEU A 162 4.24 7.65 -11.06
N ALA A 163 3.97 8.90 -11.45
CA ALA A 163 4.84 9.64 -12.35
C ALA A 163 6.20 9.91 -11.68
N GLU A 164 6.21 10.29 -10.40
CA GLU A 164 7.44 10.47 -9.66
C GLU A 164 8.19 9.13 -9.48
N ALA A 165 7.51 8.06 -9.10
CA ALA A 165 8.10 6.73 -8.96
C ALA A 165 8.74 6.26 -10.27
N ALA A 166 8.04 6.41 -11.41
CA ALA A 166 8.56 6.04 -12.73
C ALA A 166 9.85 6.78 -13.09
N ARG A 167 9.96 8.07 -12.72
CA ARG A 167 11.14 8.90 -12.97
C ARG A 167 12.33 8.53 -12.07
N LEU A 168 12.06 8.10 -10.81
CA LEU A 168 13.09 7.81 -9.82
C LEU A 168 13.64 6.39 -9.94
N LEU A 169 12.84 5.46 -10.41
CA LEU A 169 13.20 4.04 -10.50
C LEU A 169 13.91 3.70 -11.81
N PRO A 170 14.82 2.72 -11.82
CA PRO A 170 15.49 2.28 -13.05
C PRO A 170 14.49 1.57 -13.98
N ASP A 171 14.67 1.75 -15.29
CA ASP A 171 13.82 1.12 -16.31
C ASP A 171 14.10 -0.38 -16.49
N THR A 172 15.27 -0.84 -16.10
CA THR A 172 15.70 -2.21 -16.31
C THR A 172 15.67 -3.03 -15.03
N ARG A 173 15.42 -4.33 -15.16
CA ARG A 173 15.59 -5.28 -14.07
C ARG A 173 17.06 -5.34 -13.68
N ASN A 174 17.39 -4.80 -12.53
CA ASN A 174 18.70 -4.96 -11.89
C ASN A 174 18.87 -6.37 -11.31
N ALA A 175 20.05 -6.63 -10.72
CA ALA A 175 20.33 -7.88 -10.01
C ALA A 175 19.30 -8.21 -8.91
N GLU A 176 18.64 -7.21 -8.36
CA GLU A 176 17.53 -7.34 -7.40
C GLU A 176 16.18 -7.57 -8.12
N LYS A 177 16.00 -8.76 -8.67
CA LYS A 177 14.85 -9.14 -9.50
C LYS A 177 13.47 -9.00 -8.85
N ALA A 178 13.41 -8.83 -7.52
CA ALA A 178 12.17 -8.74 -6.76
C ALA A 178 11.73 -7.30 -6.45
N ARG A 179 12.46 -6.29 -6.95
CA ARG A 179 12.15 -4.88 -6.69
C ARG A 179 11.38 -4.23 -7.84
N VAL A 180 10.61 -3.21 -7.50
CA VAL A 180 9.84 -2.42 -8.48
C VAL A 180 10.78 -1.65 -9.42
N THR A 181 10.37 -1.53 -10.67
CA THR A 181 11.08 -0.77 -11.73
C THR A 181 10.24 0.38 -12.24
N GLY A 182 10.85 1.34 -12.94
CA GLY A 182 10.14 2.43 -13.60
C GLY A 182 9.09 1.93 -14.59
N ILE A 183 9.38 0.84 -15.31
CA ILE A 183 8.41 0.20 -16.23
C ILE A 183 7.16 -0.28 -15.47
N ALA A 184 7.33 -0.87 -14.27
CA ALA A 184 6.20 -1.28 -13.45
C ALA A 184 5.34 -0.08 -13.02
N ALA A 185 5.98 1.05 -12.67
CA ALA A 185 5.28 2.28 -12.32
C ALA A 185 4.52 2.86 -13.52
N TYR A 186 5.11 2.91 -14.71
CA TYR A 186 4.39 3.32 -15.94
C TYR A 186 3.23 2.39 -16.28
N THR A 187 3.40 1.07 -16.08
CA THR A 187 2.34 0.10 -16.32
C THR A 187 1.13 0.33 -15.40
N LEU A 188 1.40 0.57 -14.12
CA LEU A 188 0.33 0.87 -13.17
C LEU A 188 -0.31 2.23 -13.47
N LEU A 189 0.47 3.24 -13.84
CA LEU A 189 -0.03 4.56 -14.24
C LEU A 189 -0.95 4.46 -15.46
N ALA A 190 -0.55 3.69 -16.49
CA ALA A 190 -1.40 3.43 -17.64
C ALA A 190 -2.72 2.75 -17.24
N LYS A 191 -2.68 1.81 -16.29
CA LYS A 191 -3.87 1.16 -15.77
C LYS A 191 -4.78 2.13 -15.02
N VAL A 192 -4.22 3.07 -14.25
CA VAL A 192 -4.99 4.14 -13.56
C VAL A 192 -5.73 5.01 -14.59
N TYR A 193 -5.09 5.37 -15.70
CA TYR A 193 -5.75 6.16 -16.76
C TYR A 193 -6.86 5.42 -17.53
N LEU A 194 -6.89 4.10 -17.45
CA LEU A 194 -7.89 3.26 -18.11
C LEU A 194 -9.07 2.86 -17.21
N THR A 195 -9.00 3.23 -15.94
CA THR A 195 -10.04 2.91 -14.94
C THR A 195 -10.94 4.10 -14.69
#